data_b098fdf77d97b0ef72532208adbde907
#
_entry.id   b098fdf77d97b0ef72532208adbde907
#
_cell.length_a   1.000
_cell.length_b   1.000
_cell.length_c   1.000
_cell.angle_alpha   90.00
_cell.angle_beta   90.00
_cell.angle_gamma   90.00
#
_symmetry.space_group_name_H-M   'P 1'
#
loop_
_entity.id
_entity.type
_entity.pdbx_description
1 polymer ?
#
loop_
_entity_poly.entity_id
_entity_poly.type
_entity_poly.pdbx_seq_one_letter_code
_entity_poly.pdbx_strand_id
1 'polypeptide(L)'
;MLPPLIRTLGLVAPAVAADFARRVATRPSPARRRPEPAGAEPVTFRFGLAGLRWGAGGPTVLALHGWEGRAAQFRGLGERLAARGYRLVALDAPAHGRSPGREADPVVFADALREAAAELGPLHAVVGHSMGGASVLYAVSQGLRSERSVAIAAPAGVGGVLARIAGRLGLGETARRRFFAAMSQRSGMPPEALDIDRLAGGIGQPLLVVHDHEDAVIPFADAERIAGATRARLLATRGLGHRNVLRDPAVLDQIVDFLDARAA
;
A
#
# COMPACT_ATOMS: atom_id res chain seq x y z
N MET A 1 -10.19 -25.00 8.16
CA MET A 1 -11.60 -25.36 8.43
C MET A 1 -12.56 -24.16 8.63
N LEU A 2 -12.15 -22.90 8.45
CA LEU A 2 -13.02 -21.70 8.53
C LEU A 2 -14.07 -21.55 7.40
N PRO A 3 -13.79 -21.87 6.11
CA PRO A 3 -14.72 -21.60 5.01
C PRO A 3 -16.10 -22.25 5.11
N PRO A 4 -16.27 -23.55 5.53
CA PRO A 4 -17.58 -24.17 5.60
C PRO A 4 -18.49 -23.51 6.64
N LEU A 5 -17.93 -23.17 7.82
CA LEU A 5 -18.66 -22.52 8.90
C LEU A 5 -19.14 -21.12 8.50
N ILE A 6 -18.28 -20.33 7.85
CA ILE A 6 -18.63 -18.98 7.39
C ILE A 6 -19.63 -19.03 6.24
N ARG A 7 -19.54 -20.03 5.37
CA ARG A 7 -20.51 -20.25 4.31
C ARG A 7 -21.90 -20.55 4.86
N THR A 8 -22.00 -21.44 5.85
CA THR A 8 -23.28 -21.73 6.54
C THR A 8 -23.80 -20.49 7.29
N LEU A 9 -22.91 -19.77 8.00
CA LEU A 9 -23.25 -18.51 8.68
C LEU A 9 -23.77 -17.47 7.70
N GLY A 10 -23.18 -17.39 6.50
CA GLY A 10 -23.59 -16.47 5.43
C GLY A 10 -25.01 -16.71 4.93
N LEU A 11 -25.51 -17.94 5.02
CA LEU A 11 -26.88 -18.30 4.66
C LEU A 11 -27.88 -17.95 5.77
N VAL A 12 -27.51 -18.21 7.01
CA VAL A 12 -28.40 -18.08 8.19
C VAL A 12 -28.34 -16.68 8.80
N ALA A 13 -27.16 -16.06 8.82
CA ALA A 13 -26.91 -14.76 9.43
C ALA A 13 -25.97 -13.90 8.57
N PRO A 14 -26.41 -13.44 7.37
CA PRO A 14 -25.55 -12.76 6.42
C PRO A 14 -24.95 -11.44 6.95
N ALA A 15 -25.60 -10.77 7.90
CA ALA A 15 -25.06 -9.59 8.56
C ALA A 15 -23.82 -9.91 9.42
N VAL A 16 -23.85 -11.03 10.15
CA VAL A 16 -22.73 -11.48 11.00
C VAL A 16 -21.54 -11.89 10.13
N ALA A 17 -21.80 -12.64 9.04
CA ALA A 17 -20.76 -13.02 8.09
C ALA A 17 -20.11 -11.81 7.41
N ALA A 18 -20.90 -10.80 7.05
CA ALA A 18 -20.42 -9.55 6.48
C ALA A 18 -19.57 -8.75 7.48
N ASP A 19 -19.98 -8.63 8.75
CA ASP A 19 -19.18 -7.93 9.77
C ASP A 19 -17.89 -8.69 10.07
N PHE A 20 -17.91 -10.00 10.10
CA PHE A 20 -16.69 -10.81 10.21
C PHE A 20 -15.73 -10.52 9.05
N ALA A 21 -16.23 -10.53 7.80
CA ALA A 21 -15.41 -10.19 6.63
C ALA A 21 -14.85 -8.76 6.69
N ARG A 22 -15.65 -7.79 7.14
CA ARG A 22 -15.21 -6.43 7.38
C ARG A 22 -14.05 -6.39 8.37
N ARG A 23 -14.17 -7.09 9.50
CA ARG A 23 -13.09 -7.17 10.51
C ARG A 23 -11.82 -7.79 9.93
N VAL A 24 -11.95 -8.86 9.15
CA VAL A 24 -10.79 -9.49 8.47
C VAL A 24 -10.13 -8.50 7.50
N ALA A 25 -10.92 -7.68 6.79
CA ALA A 25 -10.42 -6.71 5.82
C ALA A 25 -9.84 -5.44 6.46
N THR A 26 -10.22 -5.12 7.72
CA THR A 26 -9.86 -3.83 8.34
C THR A 26 -9.02 -3.95 9.61
N ARG A 27 -8.94 -5.13 10.24
CA ARG A 27 -8.15 -5.35 11.46
C ARG A 27 -6.94 -6.19 11.16
N PRO A 28 -5.74 -5.61 11.11
CA PRO A 28 -4.52 -6.38 10.94
C PRO A 28 -4.26 -7.24 12.18
N SER A 29 -3.54 -8.34 11.98
CA SER A 29 -3.03 -9.15 13.09
C SER A 29 -2.12 -8.29 13.98
N PRO A 30 -2.12 -8.52 15.30
CA PRO A 30 -1.24 -7.78 16.21
C PRO A 30 0.21 -7.84 15.76
N ALA A 31 0.84 -6.69 15.65
CA ALA A 31 2.21 -6.60 15.22
C ALA A 31 3.14 -7.29 16.25
N ARG A 32 3.93 -8.25 15.78
CA ARG A 32 5.00 -8.81 16.61
C ARG A 32 6.10 -7.76 16.76
N ARG A 33 6.46 -7.41 17.99
CA ARG A 33 7.61 -6.55 18.23
C ARG A 33 8.87 -7.23 17.68
N ARG A 34 9.58 -6.52 16.82
CA ARG A 34 10.87 -6.93 16.26
C ARG A 34 11.84 -5.78 16.40
N PRO A 35 13.12 -6.04 16.58
CA PRO A 35 14.14 -4.99 16.60
C PRO A 35 14.06 -4.13 15.34
N GLU A 36 14.37 -2.86 15.49
CA GLU A 36 14.50 -1.98 14.34
C GLU A 36 15.77 -2.33 13.57
N PRO A 37 15.75 -2.18 12.23
CA PRO A 37 16.94 -2.46 11.43
C PRO A 37 18.06 -1.48 11.77
N ALA A 38 19.30 -1.97 11.75
CA ALA A 38 20.48 -1.12 11.92
C ALA A 38 20.48 0.01 10.87
N GLY A 39 20.95 1.19 11.27
CA GLY A 39 21.00 2.37 10.42
C GLY A 39 19.65 3.07 10.20
N ALA A 40 18.57 2.58 10.81
CA ALA A 40 17.29 3.25 10.82
C ALA A 40 17.09 4.04 12.11
N GLU A 41 16.59 5.27 11.99
CA GLU A 41 16.21 6.10 13.12
C GLU A 41 14.69 6.15 13.26
N PRO A 42 14.13 5.93 14.46
CA PRO A 42 12.72 6.12 14.71
C PRO A 42 12.30 7.56 14.51
N VAL A 43 11.14 7.75 13.85
CA VAL A 43 10.48 9.05 13.72
C VAL A 43 9.03 8.93 14.20
N THR A 44 8.49 10.05 14.68
CA THR A 44 7.10 10.14 15.12
C THR A 44 6.51 11.43 14.57
N PHE A 45 5.35 11.32 13.97
CA PHE A 45 4.55 12.42 13.42
C PHE A 45 3.37 12.73 14.34
N ARG A 46 2.59 13.74 13.99
CA ARG A 46 1.32 14.05 14.66
C ARG A 46 0.45 12.82 14.81
N PHE A 47 -0.42 12.85 15.79
CA PHE A 47 -1.33 11.74 16.14
C PHE A 47 -0.63 10.42 16.49
N GLY A 48 0.69 10.46 16.78
CA GLY A 48 1.48 9.28 17.15
C GLY A 48 1.80 8.35 15.97
N LEU A 49 1.64 8.83 14.73
CA LEU A 49 2.02 8.06 13.55
C LEU A 49 3.54 7.83 13.60
N ALA A 50 3.95 6.58 13.57
CA ALA A 50 5.34 6.16 13.70
C ALA A 50 5.97 5.84 12.34
N GLY A 51 7.29 5.87 12.28
CA GLY A 51 8.04 5.49 11.11
C GLY A 51 9.52 5.25 11.39
N LEU A 52 10.25 5.00 10.34
CA LEU A 52 11.70 4.84 10.34
C LEU A 52 12.30 5.75 9.26
N ARG A 53 13.45 6.34 9.59
CA ARG A 53 14.22 7.19 8.68
C ARG A 53 15.59 6.56 8.39
N TRP A 54 16.00 6.64 7.13
CA TRP A 54 17.38 6.38 6.66
C TRP A 54 17.88 7.62 5.93
N GLY A 55 19.12 7.97 6.16
CA GLY A 55 19.73 9.20 5.63
C GLY A 55 19.42 10.44 6.47
N ALA A 56 20.41 11.29 6.66
CA ALA A 56 20.30 12.48 7.52
C ALA A 56 19.63 13.67 6.82
N GLY A 57 19.71 13.75 5.47
CA GLY A 57 19.24 14.91 4.70
C GLY A 57 19.04 14.57 3.24
N GLY A 58 18.98 15.62 2.39
CA GLY A 58 18.75 15.50 0.95
C GLY A 58 17.28 15.38 0.57
N PRO A 59 17.00 15.10 -0.73
CA PRO A 59 15.65 14.96 -1.21
C PRO A 59 14.89 13.86 -0.47
N THR A 60 13.64 14.14 -0.08
CA THR A 60 12.86 13.24 0.77
C THR A 60 12.02 12.28 -0.06
N VAL A 61 12.18 10.99 0.22
CA VAL A 61 11.34 9.91 -0.28
C VAL A 61 10.46 9.41 0.86
N LEU A 62 9.13 9.43 0.68
CA LEU A 62 8.17 8.93 1.66
C LEU A 62 7.66 7.57 1.22
N ALA A 63 7.70 6.55 2.11
CA ALA A 63 7.34 5.18 1.77
C ALA A 63 6.22 4.63 2.67
N LEU A 64 5.35 3.79 2.10
CA LEU A 64 4.21 3.18 2.78
C LEU A 64 4.11 1.68 2.46
N HIS A 65 4.11 0.85 3.50
CA HIS A 65 4.02 -0.61 3.39
C HIS A 65 2.60 -1.11 3.06
N GLY A 66 2.49 -2.40 2.75
CA GLY A 66 1.21 -3.09 2.53
C GLY A 66 0.56 -3.61 3.82
N TRP A 67 -0.56 -4.34 3.66
CA TRP A 67 -1.29 -4.96 4.76
C TRP A 67 -0.39 -5.88 5.59
N GLU A 68 -0.52 -5.78 6.93
CA GLU A 68 0.33 -6.50 7.90
C GLU A 68 1.84 -6.27 7.72
N GLY A 69 2.20 -5.18 7.04
CA GLY A 69 3.56 -4.72 6.88
C GLY A 69 4.04 -3.82 8.00
N ARG A 70 5.22 -3.23 7.79
CA ARG A 70 5.82 -2.21 8.68
C ARG A 70 6.91 -1.42 7.94
N ALA A 71 7.28 -0.27 8.46
CA ALA A 71 8.30 0.62 7.91
C ALA A 71 9.63 -0.09 7.61
N ALA A 72 10.04 -1.01 8.47
CA ALA A 72 11.29 -1.78 8.33
C ALA A 72 11.37 -2.65 7.05
N GLN A 73 10.27 -2.85 6.33
CA GLN A 73 10.28 -3.54 5.03
C GLN A 73 11.08 -2.79 3.97
N PHE A 74 11.20 -1.47 4.12
CA PHE A 74 11.93 -0.60 3.20
C PHE A 74 13.42 -0.46 3.52
N ARG A 75 13.98 -1.28 4.45
CA ARG A 75 15.39 -1.21 4.83
C ARG A 75 16.31 -1.20 3.61
N GLY A 76 16.18 -2.17 2.69
CA GLY A 76 17.07 -2.30 1.55
C GLY A 76 17.02 -1.09 0.60
N LEU A 77 15.84 -0.50 0.42
CA LEU A 77 15.66 0.75 -0.33
C LEU A 77 16.24 1.94 0.45
N GLY A 78 16.00 2.00 1.77
CA GLY A 78 16.48 3.07 2.63
C GLY A 78 18.01 3.17 2.67
N GLU A 79 18.69 2.03 2.80
CA GLU A 79 20.17 1.97 2.79
C GLU A 79 20.74 2.46 1.44
N ARG A 80 20.13 2.07 0.31
CA ARG A 80 20.55 2.50 -1.02
C ARG A 80 20.32 3.97 -1.27
N LEU A 81 19.16 4.48 -0.91
CA LEU A 81 18.83 5.90 -1.05
C LEU A 81 19.72 6.76 -0.16
N ALA A 82 19.97 6.36 1.08
CA ALA A 82 20.88 7.06 1.97
C ALA A 82 22.31 7.13 1.40
N ALA A 83 22.80 6.05 0.80
CA ALA A 83 24.09 6.03 0.10
C ALA A 83 24.17 6.97 -1.11
N ARG A 84 23.02 7.34 -1.69
CA ARG A 84 22.91 8.31 -2.79
C ARG A 84 22.58 9.74 -2.31
N GLY A 85 22.60 9.99 -1.00
CA GLY A 85 22.33 11.31 -0.41
C GLY A 85 20.85 11.67 -0.27
N TYR A 86 19.94 10.71 -0.39
CA TYR A 86 18.50 10.89 -0.15
C TYR A 86 18.16 10.60 1.31
N ARG A 87 17.03 11.13 1.74
CA ARG A 87 16.37 10.76 3.00
C ARG A 87 15.13 9.92 2.70
N LEU A 88 15.14 8.64 3.07
CA LEU A 88 13.93 7.83 3.07
C LEU A 88 13.24 7.91 4.44
N VAL A 89 11.94 8.18 4.44
CA VAL A 89 11.05 8.05 5.59
C VAL A 89 9.99 7.02 5.25
N ALA A 90 10.00 5.89 5.96
CA ALA A 90 8.98 4.86 5.80
C ALA A 90 8.04 4.88 7.00
N LEU A 91 6.72 4.90 6.74
CA LEU A 91 5.71 4.94 7.79
C LEU A 91 5.32 3.52 8.24
N ASP A 92 5.05 3.38 9.52
CA ASP A 92 4.14 2.37 10.02
C ASP A 92 2.73 2.94 9.86
N ALA A 93 1.92 2.39 8.96
CA ALA A 93 0.57 2.87 8.73
C ALA A 93 -0.32 2.73 9.99
N PRO A 94 -1.43 3.47 10.13
CA PRO A 94 -2.37 3.31 11.23
C PRO A 94 -2.75 1.85 11.47
N ALA A 95 -2.86 1.45 12.73
CA ALA A 95 -3.08 0.07 13.20
C ALA A 95 -1.94 -0.92 12.89
N HIS A 96 -0.80 -0.48 12.35
CA HIS A 96 0.36 -1.32 12.03
C HIS A 96 1.62 -0.85 12.76
N GLY A 97 2.58 -1.78 12.91
CA GLY A 97 3.88 -1.48 13.50
C GLY A 97 3.76 -0.83 14.88
N ARG A 98 4.26 0.41 15.00
CA ARG A 98 4.20 1.23 16.22
C ARG A 98 3.15 2.33 16.17
N SER A 99 2.48 2.50 15.04
CA SER A 99 1.41 3.49 14.90
C SER A 99 0.14 3.07 15.64
N PRO A 100 -0.58 4.02 16.23
CA PRO A 100 -1.83 3.75 16.92
C PRO A 100 -2.93 3.31 15.95
N GLY A 101 -4.03 2.81 16.52
CA GLY A 101 -5.20 2.39 15.78
C GLY A 101 -5.54 0.92 15.98
N ARG A 102 -6.71 0.52 15.50
CA ARG A 102 -7.21 -0.86 15.56
C ARG A 102 -7.71 -1.36 14.22
N GLU A 103 -8.06 -0.45 13.34
CA GLU A 103 -8.59 -0.73 12.01
C GLU A 103 -7.97 0.21 10.99
N ALA A 104 -7.74 -0.28 9.80
CA ALA A 104 -7.23 0.48 8.67
C ALA A 104 -7.88 0.03 7.36
N ASP A 105 -7.74 0.86 6.36
CA ASP A 105 -8.12 0.63 4.97
C ASP A 105 -7.26 1.52 4.06
N PRO A 106 -7.35 1.42 2.73
CA PRO A 106 -6.51 2.22 1.82
C PRO A 106 -6.68 3.73 1.96
N VAL A 107 -7.87 4.22 2.36
CA VAL A 107 -8.12 5.66 2.57
C VAL A 107 -7.39 6.13 3.82
N VAL A 108 -7.52 5.41 4.93
CA VAL A 108 -6.78 5.68 6.18
C VAL A 108 -5.27 5.67 5.96
N PHE A 109 -4.76 4.78 5.12
CA PHE A 109 -3.35 4.75 4.73
C PHE A 109 -2.95 5.99 3.94
N ALA A 110 -3.79 6.41 3.01
CA ALA A 110 -3.54 7.62 2.20
C ALA A 110 -3.61 8.90 3.03
N ASP A 111 -4.50 8.96 4.02
CA ASP A 111 -4.58 10.09 4.95
C ASP A 111 -3.30 10.18 5.79
N ALA A 112 -2.83 9.06 6.34
CA ALA A 112 -1.57 9.02 7.08
C ALA A 112 -0.37 9.46 6.21
N LEU A 113 -0.36 9.08 4.92
CA LEU A 113 0.66 9.52 3.97
C LEU A 113 0.62 11.05 3.77
N ARG A 114 -0.59 11.63 3.63
CA ARG A 114 -0.79 13.09 3.47
C ARG A 114 -0.38 13.86 4.72
N GLU A 115 -0.73 13.37 5.90
CA GLU A 115 -0.34 13.98 7.18
C GLU A 115 1.19 14.01 7.34
N ALA A 116 1.85 12.88 7.10
CA ALA A 116 3.32 12.82 7.14
C ALA A 116 3.97 13.72 6.08
N ALA A 117 3.42 13.78 4.88
CA ALA A 117 3.90 14.65 3.81
C ALA A 117 3.81 16.14 4.19
N ALA A 118 2.73 16.54 4.86
CA ALA A 118 2.54 17.92 5.32
C ALA A 118 3.62 18.33 6.36
N GLU A 119 4.08 17.39 7.19
CA GLU A 119 5.15 17.66 8.17
C GLU A 119 6.55 17.59 7.55
N LEU A 120 6.75 16.72 6.55
CA LEU A 120 8.07 16.54 5.90
C LEU A 120 8.42 17.66 4.92
N GLY A 121 7.42 18.36 4.40
CA GLY A 121 7.59 19.37 3.36
C GLY A 121 7.68 18.75 1.95
N PRO A 122 8.37 19.41 1.00
CA PRO A 122 8.43 18.93 -0.38
C PRO A 122 8.97 17.51 -0.49
N LEU A 123 8.23 16.66 -1.22
CA LEU A 123 8.62 15.27 -1.47
C LEU A 123 9.26 15.14 -2.85
N HIS A 124 10.44 14.55 -2.90
CA HIS A 124 11.03 14.08 -4.14
C HIS A 124 10.24 12.90 -4.70
N ALA A 125 9.88 11.94 -3.83
CA ALA A 125 9.07 10.81 -4.29
C ALA A 125 8.18 10.23 -3.19
N VAL A 126 7.15 9.49 -3.65
CA VAL A 126 6.36 8.61 -2.81
C VAL A 126 6.42 7.17 -3.33
N VAL A 127 6.60 6.22 -2.42
CA VAL A 127 6.76 4.79 -2.74
C VAL A 127 5.75 3.98 -1.94
N GLY A 128 4.99 3.11 -2.60
CA GLY A 128 4.02 2.25 -1.91
C GLY A 128 4.14 0.80 -2.31
N HIS A 129 3.96 -0.11 -1.34
CA HIS A 129 3.90 -1.55 -1.59
C HIS A 129 2.49 -2.09 -1.34
N SER A 130 1.96 -2.91 -2.25
CA SER A 130 0.67 -3.59 -2.08
C SER A 130 -0.46 -2.58 -1.76
N MET A 131 -1.17 -2.71 -0.64
CA MET A 131 -2.15 -1.72 -0.19
C MET A 131 -1.56 -0.31 -0.06
N GLY A 132 -0.31 -0.18 0.41
CA GLY A 132 0.39 1.10 0.42
C GLY A 132 0.60 1.68 -0.98
N GLY A 133 0.78 0.83 -2.01
CA GLY A 133 0.85 1.25 -3.40
C GLY A 133 -0.49 1.81 -3.90
N ALA A 134 -1.60 1.12 -3.63
CA ALA A 134 -2.94 1.64 -3.95
C ALA A 134 -3.22 2.97 -3.22
N SER A 135 -2.79 3.08 -1.96
CA SER A 135 -2.96 4.31 -1.16
C SER A 135 -2.10 5.46 -1.69
N VAL A 136 -0.90 5.19 -2.19
CA VAL A 136 -0.05 6.17 -2.89
C VAL A 136 -0.75 6.67 -4.15
N LEU A 137 -1.24 5.76 -5.00
CA LEU A 137 -1.95 6.13 -6.23
C LEU A 137 -3.19 6.99 -5.92
N TYR A 138 -3.95 6.62 -4.89
CA TYR A 138 -5.09 7.40 -4.43
C TYR A 138 -4.66 8.76 -3.88
N ALA A 139 -3.69 8.84 -2.97
CA ALA A 139 -3.23 10.09 -2.38
C ALA A 139 -2.73 11.08 -3.46
N VAL A 140 -1.97 10.58 -4.43
CA VAL A 140 -1.46 11.37 -5.56
C VAL A 140 -2.60 11.86 -6.44
N SER A 141 -3.55 11.01 -6.79
CA SER A 141 -4.72 11.42 -7.59
C SER A 141 -5.57 12.49 -6.89
N GLN A 142 -5.50 12.56 -5.55
CA GLN A 142 -6.16 13.58 -4.72
C GLN A 142 -5.26 14.78 -4.40
N GLY A 143 -4.17 14.97 -5.13
CA GLY A 143 -3.31 16.16 -5.05
C GLY A 143 -2.12 16.07 -4.10
N LEU A 144 -1.75 14.89 -3.59
CA LEU A 144 -0.45 14.73 -2.92
C LEU A 144 0.67 15.00 -3.93
N ARG A 145 1.47 16.03 -3.65
CA ARG A 145 2.55 16.46 -4.55
C ARG A 145 3.83 15.70 -4.25
N SER A 146 4.43 15.14 -5.30
CA SER A 146 5.79 14.61 -5.34
C SER A 146 6.31 14.69 -6.77
N GLU A 147 7.63 14.70 -6.94
CA GLU A 147 8.22 14.74 -8.29
C GLU A 147 8.04 13.39 -9.00
N ARG A 148 8.01 12.28 -8.26
CA ARG A 148 7.90 10.91 -8.77
C ARG A 148 7.06 10.02 -7.86
N SER A 149 6.56 8.93 -8.42
CA SER A 149 5.85 7.91 -7.64
C SER A 149 6.29 6.49 -8.03
N VAL A 150 6.27 5.59 -7.06
CA VAL A 150 6.54 4.16 -7.28
C VAL A 150 5.45 3.32 -6.64
N ALA A 151 4.80 2.46 -7.43
CA ALA A 151 3.81 1.50 -6.97
C ALA A 151 4.36 0.07 -7.14
N ILE A 152 4.61 -0.62 -6.03
CA ILE A 152 5.20 -1.96 -6.01
C ILE A 152 4.14 -2.97 -5.65
N ALA A 153 3.88 -3.97 -6.50
CA ALA A 153 2.89 -5.03 -6.30
C ALA A 153 1.51 -4.49 -5.87
N ALA A 154 1.12 -3.34 -6.41
CA ALA A 154 -0.11 -2.65 -6.05
C ALA A 154 -1.33 -3.22 -6.78
N PRO A 155 -2.51 -3.32 -6.13
CA PRO A 155 -3.75 -3.62 -6.84
C PRO A 155 -4.22 -2.40 -7.66
N ALA A 156 -4.77 -2.66 -8.84
CA ALA A 156 -5.36 -1.63 -9.70
C ALA A 156 -6.71 -1.11 -9.18
N GLY A 157 -7.29 -1.81 -8.21
CA GLY A 157 -8.55 -1.40 -7.58
C GLY A 157 -8.85 -2.19 -6.32
N VAL A 158 -9.50 -1.53 -5.37
CA VAL A 158 -9.84 -2.11 -4.07
C VAL A 158 -10.98 -3.11 -4.18
N GLY A 159 -11.92 -2.91 -5.10
CA GLY A 159 -13.05 -3.81 -5.33
C GLY A 159 -12.61 -5.26 -5.61
N GLY A 160 -11.57 -5.45 -6.43
CA GLY A 160 -10.99 -6.77 -6.71
C GLY A 160 -10.38 -7.43 -5.46
N VAL A 161 -9.74 -6.66 -4.59
CA VAL A 161 -9.19 -7.17 -3.31
C VAL A 161 -10.33 -7.64 -2.39
N LEU A 162 -11.38 -6.83 -2.24
CA LEU A 162 -12.56 -7.19 -1.43
C LEU A 162 -13.27 -8.43 -1.98
N ALA A 163 -13.38 -8.55 -3.31
CA ALA A 163 -13.96 -9.72 -3.96
C ALA A 163 -13.16 -11.00 -3.64
N ARG A 164 -11.83 -10.93 -3.68
CA ARG A 164 -10.95 -12.05 -3.30
C ARG A 164 -11.11 -12.43 -1.82
N ILE A 165 -11.20 -11.44 -0.93
CA ILE A 165 -11.47 -11.70 0.50
C ILE A 165 -12.84 -12.40 0.66
N ALA A 166 -13.89 -11.88 0.04
CA ALA A 166 -15.23 -12.47 0.07
C ALA A 166 -15.24 -13.92 -0.46
N GLY A 167 -14.54 -14.17 -1.56
CA GLY A 167 -14.39 -15.50 -2.15
C GLY A 167 -13.64 -16.47 -1.24
N ARG A 168 -12.52 -16.06 -0.66
CA ARG A 168 -11.75 -16.89 0.31
C ARG A 168 -12.54 -17.23 1.56
N LEU A 169 -13.42 -16.34 2.00
CA LEU A 169 -14.31 -16.55 3.14
C LEU A 169 -15.58 -17.32 2.76
N GLY A 170 -15.83 -17.55 1.47
CA GLY A 170 -17.02 -18.26 1.01
C GLY A 170 -18.33 -17.49 1.24
N LEU A 171 -18.30 -16.15 1.19
CA LEU A 171 -19.50 -15.34 1.40
C LEU A 171 -20.51 -15.55 0.27
N GLY A 172 -21.74 -15.92 0.64
CA GLY A 172 -22.90 -15.91 -0.28
C GLY A 172 -23.28 -14.48 -0.69
N GLU A 173 -24.09 -14.34 -1.74
CA GLU A 173 -24.38 -13.06 -2.39
C GLU A 173 -24.90 -11.98 -1.43
N THR A 174 -25.81 -12.32 -0.52
CA THR A 174 -26.35 -11.35 0.46
C THR A 174 -25.30 -10.86 1.44
N ALA A 175 -24.46 -11.77 1.98
CA ALA A 175 -23.36 -11.41 2.87
C ALA A 175 -22.29 -10.58 2.15
N ARG A 176 -21.98 -10.91 0.88
CA ARG A 176 -21.07 -10.16 0.03
C ARG A 176 -21.55 -8.73 -0.19
N ARG A 177 -22.79 -8.53 -0.60
CA ARG A 177 -23.36 -7.18 -0.76
C ARG A 177 -23.28 -6.36 0.52
N ARG A 178 -23.63 -6.96 1.67
CA ARG A 178 -23.51 -6.31 2.99
C ARG A 178 -22.06 -5.97 3.35
N PHE A 179 -21.13 -6.85 3.04
CA PHE A 179 -19.71 -6.61 3.25
C PHE A 179 -19.21 -5.41 2.43
N PHE A 180 -19.53 -5.35 1.14
CA PHE A 180 -19.16 -4.22 0.29
C PHE A 180 -19.80 -2.90 0.76
N ALA A 181 -21.08 -2.92 1.14
CA ALA A 181 -21.77 -1.76 1.71
C ALA A 181 -21.10 -1.28 3.01
N ALA A 182 -20.72 -2.20 3.90
CA ALA A 182 -20.00 -1.88 5.14
C ALA A 182 -18.61 -1.27 4.87
N MET A 183 -17.90 -1.75 3.85
CA MET A 183 -16.62 -1.16 3.44
C MET A 183 -16.82 0.24 2.86
N SER A 184 -17.83 0.44 2.01
CA SER A 184 -18.17 1.77 1.48
C SER A 184 -18.54 2.77 2.56
N GLN A 185 -19.35 2.36 3.53
CA GLN A 185 -19.74 3.21 4.67
C GLN A 185 -18.50 3.58 5.50
N ARG A 186 -17.59 2.64 5.71
CA ARG A 186 -16.37 2.87 6.49
C ARG A 186 -15.43 3.87 5.82
N SER A 187 -15.15 3.69 4.53
CA SER A 187 -14.23 4.54 3.77
C SER A 187 -14.86 5.86 3.31
N GLY A 188 -16.18 6.02 3.49
CA GLY A 188 -16.91 7.18 2.98
C GLY A 188 -17.12 7.20 1.47
N MET A 189 -16.71 6.15 0.75
CA MET A 189 -16.81 6.06 -0.70
C MET A 189 -16.96 4.61 -1.17
N PRO A 190 -17.54 4.35 -2.35
CA PRO A 190 -17.61 3.01 -2.90
C PRO A 190 -16.21 2.51 -3.30
N PRO A 191 -15.93 1.19 -3.22
CA PRO A 191 -14.62 0.63 -3.56
C PRO A 191 -14.15 0.97 -4.98
N GLU A 192 -15.06 1.17 -5.92
CA GLU A 192 -14.81 1.56 -7.31
C GLU A 192 -14.24 2.98 -7.44
N ALA A 193 -14.41 3.83 -6.43
CA ALA A 193 -13.77 5.14 -6.39
C ALA A 193 -12.24 5.05 -6.28
N LEU A 194 -11.73 3.91 -5.80
CA LEU A 194 -10.31 3.59 -5.70
C LEU A 194 -9.78 2.73 -6.87
N ASP A 195 -10.53 2.67 -7.98
CA ASP A 195 -10.08 2.01 -9.20
C ASP A 195 -9.17 2.93 -10.02
N ILE A 196 -8.09 2.36 -10.54
CA ILE A 196 -7.07 3.12 -11.30
C ILE A 196 -7.66 3.86 -12.50
N ASP A 197 -8.68 3.30 -13.15
CA ASP A 197 -9.35 3.93 -14.30
C ASP A 197 -10.03 5.27 -13.91
N ARG A 198 -10.36 5.45 -12.64
CA ARG A 198 -10.89 6.71 -12.09
C ARG A 198 -9.79 7.63 -11.54
N LEU A 199 -8.70 7.05 -11.03
CA LEU A 199 -7.62 7.79 -10.40
C LEU A 199 -6.61 8.34 -11.39
N ALA A 200 -6.45 7.70 -12.55
CA ALA A 200 -5.37 7.96 -13.51
C ALA A 200 -5.29 9.42 -13.96
N GLY A 201 -6.43 10.08 -14.16
CA GLY A 201 -6.47 11.48 -14.57
C GLY A 201 -5.88 12.48 -13.56
N GLY A 202 -5.74 12.09 -12.30
CA GLY A 202 -5.12 12.88 -11.24
C GLY A 202 -3.64 12.53 -11.00
N ILE A 203 -3.07 11.57 -11.76
CA ILE A 203 -1.66 11.12 -11.62
C ILE A 203 -0.85 11.71 -12.77
N GLY A 204 -0.24 12.87 -12.54
CA GLY A 204 0.49 13.61 -13.58
C GLY A 204 2.01 13.46 -13.53
N GLN A 205 2.60 13.06 -12.41
CA GLN A 205 4.04 12.87 -12.28
C GLN A 205 4.49 11.50 -12.84
N PRO A 206 5.79 11.37 -13.19
CA PRO A 206 6.36 10.09 -13.57
C PRO A 206 6.08 8.99 -12.54
N LEU A 207 5.54 7.87 -12.99
CA LEU A 207 5.19 6.70 -12.18
C LEU A 207 5.97 5.47 -12.66
N LEU A 208 6.58 4.76 -11.72
CA LEU A 208 7.12 3.42 -11.93
C LEU A 208 6.19 2.39 -11.25
N VAL A 209 5.72 1.44 -12.04
CA VAL A 209 5.01 0.26 -11.54
C VAL A 209 5.98 -0.91 -11.52
N VAL A 210 6.13 -1.57 -10.38
CA VAL A 210 6.98 -2.74 -10.20
C VAL A 210 6.11 -3.93 -9.82
N HIS A 211 6.18 -5.04 -10.57
CA HIS A 211 5.34 -6.20 -10.27
C HIS A 211 5.98 -7.50 -10.76
N ASP A 212 5.74 -8.56 -10.00
CA ASP A 212 6.19 -9.91 -10.35
C ASP A 212 5.07 -10.69 -11.03
N HIS A 213 5.39 -11.39 -12.14
CA HIS A 213 4.43 -12.23 -12.86
C HIS A 213 3.85 -13.37 -12.00
N GLU A 214 4.60 -13.82 -11.00
CA GLU A 214 4.23 -14.92 -10.11
C GLU A 214 3.69 -14.43 -8.76
N ASP A 215 3.19 -13.18 -8.70
CA ASP A 215 2.54 -12.64 -7.52
C ASP A 215 1.20 -13.36 -7.28
N ALA A 216 1.18 -14.21 -6.25
CA ALA A 216 -0.01 -14.98 -5.86
C ALA A 216 -1.04 -14.18 -5.04
N VAL A 217 -0.73 -12.94 -4.69
CA VAL A 217 -1.59 -12.06 -3.87
C VAL A 217 -2.33 -11.05 -4.75
N ILE A 218 -1.59 -10.33 -5.57
CA ILE A 218 -2.13 -9.34 -6.53
C ILE A 218 -1.75 -9.81 -7.94
N PRO A 219 -2.73 -10.07 -8.81
CA PRO A 219 -2.46 -10.53 -10.18
C PRO A 219 -1.62 -9.53 -10.97
N PHE A 220 -0.72 -10.01 -11.83
CA PHE A 220 0.11 -9.17 -12.69
C PHE A 220 -0.72 -8.26 -13.61
N ALA A 221 -1.91 -8.70 -14.01
CA ALA A 221 -2.88 -7.89 -14.79
C ALA A 221 -3.24 -6.55 -14.10
N ASP A 222 -3.14 -6.47 -12.77
CA ASP A 222 -3.35 -5.20 -12.05
C ASP A 222 -2.24 -4.20 -12.39
N ALA A 223 -0.98 -4.66 -12.52
CA ALA A 223 0.13 -3.80 -12.93
C ALA A 223 -0.01 -3.32 -14.38
N GLU A 224 -0.45 -4.20 -15.28
CA GLU A 224 -0.72 -3.85 -16.67
C GLU A 224 -1.82 -2.79 -16.77
N ARG A 225 -2.89 -2.92 -15.98
CA ARG A 225 -3.97 -1.90 -15.90
C ARG A 225 -3.43 -0.57 -15.38
N ILE A 226 -2.64 -0.57 -14.29
CA ILE A 226 -2.07 0.66 -13.74
C ILE A 226 -1.17 1.33 -14.80
N ALA A 227 -0.25 0.58 -15.39
CA ALA A 227 0.67 1.10 -16.38
C ALA A 227 -0.05 1.65 -17.63
N GLY A 228 -1.06 0.94 -18.12
CA GLY A 228 -1.86 1.36 -19.27
C GLY A 228 -2.68 2.63 -18.99
N ALA A 229 -3.35 2.71 -17.85
CA ALA A 229 -4.19 3.84 -17.49
C ALA A 229 -3.38 5.12 -17.21
N THR A 230 -2.17 4.99 -16.64
CA THR A 230 -1.33 6.12 -16.21
C THR A 230 -0.15 6.40 -17.15
N ARG A 231 0.06 5.57 -18.17
CA ARG A 231 1.26 5.58 -19.03
C ARG A 231 2.55 5.43 -18.23
N ALA A 232 2.50 4.71 -17.12
CA ALA A 232 3.64 4.48 -16.25
C ALA A 232 4.66 3.53 -16.90
N ARG A 233 5.93 3.69 -16.51
CA ARG A 233 6.95 2.67 -16.78
C ARG A 233 6.62 1.41 -15.97
N LEU A 234 6.58 0.24 -16.61
CA LEU A 234 6.39 -1.06 -15.97
C LEU A 234 7.73 -1.80 -15.86
N LEU A 235 8.13 -2.13 -14.64
CA LEU A 235 9.20 -3.04 -14.32
C LEU A 235 8.61 -4.40 -13.92
N ALA A 236 8.61 -5.33 -14.85
CA ALA A 236 8.14 -6.68 -14.65
C ALA A 236 9.28 -7.60 -14.18
N THR A 237 9.02 -8.45 -13.19
CA THR A 237 9.95 -9.47 -12.69
C THR A 237 9.32 -10.86 -12.73
N ARG A 238 10.13 -11.91 -12.49
CA ARG A 238 9.67 -13.29 -12.37
C ARG A 238 10.35 -13.99 -11.20
N GLY A 239 9.62 -14.86 -10.51
CA GLY A 239 10.15 -15.69 -9.41
C GLY A 239 10.30 -14.98 -8.07
N LEU A 240 9.98 -13.70 -7.95
CA LEU A 240 10.10 -12.96 -6.70
C LEU A 240 8.80 -12.99 -5.88
N GLY A 241 7.66 -12.99 -6.55
CA GLY A 241 6.35 -12.94 -5.92
C GLY A 241 6.11 -11.63 -5.16
N HIS A 242 5.04 -11.61 -4.36
CA HIS A 242 4.49 -10.40 -3.74
C HIS A 242 5.43 -9.67 -2.78
N ARG A 243 6.29 -10.38 -2.05
CA ARG A 243 7.08 -9.80 -0.96
C ARG A 243 8.57 -9.68 -1.27
N ASN A 244 9.14 -10.62 -2.01
CA ASN A 244 10.58 -10.59 -2.27
C ASN A 244 10.96 -9.50 -3.27
N VAL A 245 10.01 -9.04 -4.09
CA VAL A 245 10.19 -7.86 -4.97
C VAL A 245 10.70 -6.62 -4.21
N LEU A 246 10.40 -6.50 -2.89
CA LEU A 246 10.91 -5.44 -2.01
C LEU A 246 12.33 -5.70 -1.48
N ARG A 247 12.93 -6.83 -1.79
CA ARG A 247 14.22 -7.26 -1.22
C ARG A 247 15.23 -7.59 -2.30
N ASP A 248 14.77 -7.77 -3.52
CA ASP A 248 15.64 -8.10 -4.64
C ASP A 248 16.57 -6.94 -4.96
N PRO A 249 17.90 -7.13 -4.95
CA PRO A 249 18.86 -6.07 -5.16
C PRO A 249 18.70 -5.37 -6.51
N ALA A 250 18.45 -6.12 -7.60
CA ALA A 250 18.32 -5.55 -8.93
C ALA A 250 17.05 -4.69 -9.07
N VAL A 251 15.95 -5.11 -8.43
CA VAL A 251 14.72 -4.31 -8.36
C VAL A 251 14.95 -3.02 -7.59
N LEU A 252 15.61 -3.12 -6.42
CA LEU A 252 15.89 -1.94 -5.60
C LEU A 252 16.80 -0.94 -6.33
N ASP A 253 17.81 -1.43 -7.04
CA ASP A 253 18.71 -0.57 -7.82
C ASP A 253 17.95 0.12 -8.96
N GLN A 254 17.07 -0.56 -9.68
CA GLN A 254 16.22 0.05 -10.71
C GLN A 254 15.22 1.09 -10.15
N ILE A 255 14.69 0.87 -8.95
CA ILE A 255 13.86 1.87 -8.26
C ILE A 255 14.71 3.11 -7.94
N VAL A 256 15.90 2.93 -7.39
CA VAL A 256 16.81 4.04 -7.07
C VAL A 256 17.19 4.80 -8.34
N ASP A 257 17.54 4.12 -9.42
CA ASP A 257 17.88 4.76 -10.70
C ASP A 257 16.69 5.55 -11.27
N PHE A 258 15.47 5.03 -11.14
CA PHE A 258 14.27 5.78 -11.53
C PHE A 258 14.07 7.03 -10.67
N LEU A 259 14.34 6.94 -9.37
CA LEU A 259 14.22 8.09 -8.45
C LEU A 259 15.34 9.13 -8.67
N ASP A 260 16.54 8.70 -9.06
CA ASP A 260 17.70 9.56 -9.28
C ASP A 260 17.73 10.22 -10.68
N ALA A 261 16.94 9.70 -11.61
CA ALA A 261 16.88 10.26 -12.97
C ALA A 261 16.45 11.74 -12.92
N ARG A 262 17.24 12.64 -13.49
CA ARG A 262 16.84 14.05 -13.62
C ARG A 262 15.56 14.15 -14.45
N ALA A 263 14.67 15.07 -14.10
CA ALA A 263 13.54 15.41 -14.96
C ALA A 263 14.13 15.93 -16.29
N ALA A 264 13.76 15.25 -17.38
CA ALA A 264 14.16 15.65 -18.73
C ALA A 264 13.41 16.91 -19.16
#